data_99c3f47fe4cdf34c3018a0cbf435eb06
#
_entry.id   99c3f47fe4cdf34c3018a0cbf435eb06
#
_cell.length_a   1.000
_cell.length_b   1.000
_cell.length_c   1.000
_cell.angle_alpha   90.00
_cell.angle_beta   90.00
_cell.angle_gamma   90.00
#
_symmetry.space_group_name_H-M   'P 1'
#
loop_
_entity.id
_entity.type
_entity.pdbx_description
1 polymer ?
#
loop_
_entity_poly.entity_id
_entity_poly.type
_entity_poly.pdbx_seq_one_letter_code
_entity_poly.pdbx_strand_id
1 'polypeptide(L)'
;MQTQIVDVGAARLECTVNGSGAPLVVLANAGRSTGYLERFGERLPRSQIIAINMRGVGASRGPLDNATLHDLASDVAGVLEALQCGPVHILGHAFGNRIARCLAADHPAMVRGVILVAAGGLIGPSTPLGSSFRDAPSTRLTGPECVALGARWLSPASDPSVLASVECWPQVHIAHLATSQGVPRDEWWTGGNAPLLVIQGLDDIVAPPANGHALRDQLGERVQVVDISRAGHFVIVEQPDPIADAVNDFIGCSNSPGKQTHQPQGQCRWPPQ
;
A
#
# COMPACT_ATOMS: atom_id res chain seq x y z
N MET A 1 20.16 -0.26 -4.05
CA MET A 1 18.85 -0.41 -4.72
C MET A 1 19.01 -1.41 -5.86
N GLN A 2 18.18 -2.43 -5.91
CA GLN A 2 18.20 -3.47 -6.94
C GLN A 2 16.77 -3.71 -7.41
N THR A 3 16.53 -3.67 -8.72
CA THR A 3 15.21 -3.88 -9.34
C THR A 3 15.26 -5.10 -10.24
N GLN A 4 14.27 -5.98 -10.15
CA GLN A 4 14.11 -7.17 -10.98
C GLN A 4 12.64 -7.41 -11.31
N ILE A 5 12.41 -8.25 -12.32
CA ILE A 5 11.10 -8.79 -12.64
C ILE A 5 11.01 -10.18 -12.00
N VAL A 6 9.97 -10.39 -11.21
CA VAL A 6 9.67 -11.66 -10.54
C VAL A 6 8.47 -12.31 -11.24
N ASP A 7 8.64 -13.53 -11.70
CA ASP A 7 7.56 -14.32 -12.27
C ASP A 7 6.73 -14.97 -11.14
N VAL A 8 5.44 -14.69 -11.08
CA VAL A 8 4.53 -15.15 -10.02
C VAL A 8 3.24 -15.71 -10.67
N GLY A 9 3.28 -16.96 -11.07
CA GLY A 9 2.14 -17.60 -11.73
C GLY A 9 1.74 -16.89 -13.03
N ALA A 10 0.57 -16.27 -13.07
CA ALA A 10 0.05 -15.57 -14.26
C ALA A 10 0.61 -14.16 -14.47
N ALA A 11 1.43 -13.65 -13.54
CA ALA A 11 1.95 -12.30 -13.58
C ALA A 11 3.49 -12.26 -13.52
N ARG A 12 4.03 -11.15 -13.98
CA ARG A 12 5.45 -10.78 -13.86
C ARG A 12 5.50 -9.42 -13.22
N LEU A 13 6.08 -9.32 -12.02
CA LEU A 13 6.02 -8.10 -11.23
C LEU A 13 7.41 -7.47 -11.11
N GLU A 14 7.44 -6.16 -11.37
CA GLU A 14 8.59 -5.33 -11.09
C GLU A 14 8.69 -5.12 -9.58
N CYS A 15 9.81 -5.55 -9.02
CA CYS A 15 10.09 -5.46 -7.60
C CYS A 15 11.44 -4.76 -7.39
N THR A 16 11.45 -3.76 -6.51
CA THR A 16 12.67 -3.06 -6.09
C THR A 16 12.95 -3.36 -4.64
N VAL A 17 14.18 -3.76 -4.32
CA VAL A 17 14.65 -3.95 -2.95
C VAL A 17 15.73 -2.92 -2.63
N ASN A 18 15.53 -2.17 -1.54
CA ASN A 18 16.42 -1.10 -1.12
C ASN A 18 16.58 -1.08 0.41
N GLY A 19 17.76 -0.68 0.89
CA GLY A 19 18.03 -0.58 2.32
C GLY A 19 18.35 -1.92 2.98
N SER A 20 18.36 -1.90 4.30
CA SER A 20 18.63 -3.06 5.16
C SER A 20 17.87 -2.93 6.47
N GLY A 21 17.61 -4.04 7.15
CA GLY A 21 16.87 -4.08 8.41
C GLY A 21 15.58 -4.87 8.30
N ALA A 22 14.54 -4.47 9.04
CA ALA A 22 13.26 -5.17 9.03
C ALA A 22 12.59 -5.06 7.64
N PRO A 23 12.14 -6.17 7.02
CA PRO A 23 11.51 -6.11 5.72
C PRO A 23 10.14 -5.42 5.81
N LEU A 24 9.95 -4.41 4.95
CA LEU A 24 8.72 -3.67 4.77
C LEU A 24 8.33 -3.68 3.30
N VAL A 25 7.27 -4.40 2.99
CA VAL A 25 6.64 -4.36 1.67
C VAL A 25 5.86 -3.06 1.52
N VAL A 26 5.95 -2.41 0.36
CA VAL A 26 5.15 -1.21 0.07
C VAL A 26 4.34 -1.40 -1.20
N LEU A 27 3.02 -1.15 -1.10
CA LEU A 27 2.05 -1.27 -2.18
C LEU A 27 1.37 0.08 -2.43
N ALA A 28 1.43 0.54 -3.67
CA ALA A 28 0.92 1.84 -4.08
C ALA A 28 -0.61 1.87 -4.25
N ASN A 29 -1.16 3.07 -4.40
CA ASN A 29 -2.55 3.28 -4.81
C ASN A 29 -2.80 2.72 -6.22
N ALA A 30 -4.07 2.46 -6.54
CA ALA A 30 -4.50 1.94 -7.84
C ALA A 30 -3.86 2.70 -9.01
N GLY A 31 -3.28 1.94 -9.96
CA GLY A 31 -2.63 2.50 -11.15
C GLY A 31 -1.50 3.48 -10.86
N ARG A 32 -0.79 3.35 -9.74
CA ARG A 32 0.38 4.16 -9.38
C ARG A 32 1.62 3.30 -9.26
N SER A 33 2.79 3.85 -9.66
CA SER A 33 4.08 3.22 -9.35
C SER A 33 4.41 3.40 -7.87
N THR A 34 5.29 2.53 -7.37
CA THR A 34 5.79 2.60 -6.00
C THR A 34 6.83 3.69 -5.76
N GLY A 35 7.27 4.42 -6.79
CA GLY A 35 8.37 5.37 -6.68
C GLY A 35 8.20 6.46 -5.61
N TYR A 36 6.98 6.90 -5.31
CA TYR A 36 6.75 7.85 -4.20
C TYR A 36 6.85 7.18 -2.83
N LEU A 37 6.55 5.88 -2.72
CA LEU A 37 6.73 5.09 -1.50
C LEU A 37 8.19 4.71 -1.27
N GLU A 38 8.95 4.48 -2.34
CA GLU A 38 10.39 4.25 -2.25
C GLU A 38 11.10 5.48 -1.69
N ARG A 39 10.72 6.69 -2.14
CA ARG A 39 11.20 7.96 -1.56
C ARG A 39 10.77 8.14 -0.11
N PHE A 40 9.55 7.76 0.23
CA PHE A 40 9.11 7.74 1.64
C PHE A 40 9.98 6.77 2.46
N GLY A 41 10.37 5.63 1.90
CA GLY A 41 11.25 4.65 2.54
C GLY A 41 12.61 5.20 2.99
N GLU A 42 13.11 6.28 2.40
CA GLU A 42 14.33 6.97 2.84
C GLU A 42 14.22 7.52 4.27
N ARG A 43 13.01 7.72 4.78
CA ARG A 43 12.72 8.11 6.17
C ARG A 43 12.66 6.94 7.15
N LEU A 44 12.84 5.71 6.65
CA LEU A 44 12.76 4.47 7.42
C LEU A 44 14.12 3.74 7.40
N PRO A 45 15.18 4.31 7.97
CA PRO A 45 16.57 3.85 7.80
C PRO A 45 16.84 2.45 8.38
N ARG A 46 15.93 1.94 9.23
CA ARG A 46 16.00 0.59 9.82
C ARG A 46 15.14 -0.43 9.11
N SER A 47 14.57 -0.08 7.95
CA SER A 47 13.73 -0.96 7.16
C SER A 47 14.38 -1.29 5.82
N GLN A 48 14.26 -2.55 5.41
CA GLN A 48 14.50 -2.97 4.04
C GLN A 48 13.19 -2.80 3.25
N ILE A 49 13.16 -1.85 2.33
CA ILE A 49 11.99 -1.54 1.52
C ILE A 49 11.90 -2.51 0.35
N ILE A 50 10.76 -3.19 0.22
CA ILE A 50 10.42 -4.09 -0.87
C ILE A 50 9.23 -3.45 -1.61
N ALA A 51 9.50 -2.73 -2.67
CA ALA A 51 8.50 -2.00 -3.45
C ALA A 51 8.02 -2.88 -4.62
N ILE A 52 6.72 -3.18 -4.66
CA ILE A 52 6.14 -4.07 -5.67
C ILE A 52 5.14 -3.28 -6.52
N ASN A 53 5.47 -3.08 -7.80
CA ASN A 53 4.52 -2.57 -8.77
C ASN A 53 3.52 -3.65 -9.15
N MET A 54 2.23 -3.37 -8.95
CA MET A 54 1.16 -4.33 -9.28
C MET A 54 0.96 -4.45 -10.81
N ARG A 55 0.25 -5.49 -11.24
CA ARG A 55 -0.03 -5.78 -12.67
C ARG A 55 -0.42 -4.52 -13.44
N GLY A 56 0.18 -4.28 -14.61
CA GLY A 56 -0.08 -3.14 -15.48
C GLY A 56 0.67 -1.86 -15.15
N VAL A 57 1.39 -1.78 -14.03
CA VAL A 57 2.16 -0.61 -13.60
C VAL A 57 3.64 -0.83 -13.86
N GLY A 58 4.34 0.18 -14.36
CA GLY A 58 5.77 0.10 -14.65
C GLY A 58 6.08 -1.01 -15.66
N ALA A 59 7.02 -1.88 -15.32
CA ALA A 59 7.36 -3.06 -16.10
C ALA A 59 6.52 -4.30 -15.73
N SER A 60 5.62 -4.21 -14.74
CA SER A 60 4.75 -5.31 -14.33
C SER A 60 3.71 -5.65 -15.39
N ARG A 61 3.51 -6.94 -15.62
CA ARG A 61 2.55 -7.47 -16.60
C ARG A 61 1.74 -8.60 -15.97
N GLY A 62 0.51 -8.79 -16.45
CA GLY A 62 -0.39 -9.86 -16.07
C GLY A 62 -1.84 -9.48 -16.37
N PRO A 63 -2.75 -10.46 -16.47
CA PRO A 63 -4.15 -10.20 -16.75
C PRO A 63 -4.80 -9.48 -15.56
N LEU A 64 -5.64 -8.49 -15.85
CA LEU A 64 -6.50 -7.80 -14.87
C LEU A 64 -7.98 -8.12 -15.12
N ASP A 65 -8.32 -8.60 -16.31
CA ASP A 65 -9.67 -9.04 -16.62
C ASP A 65 -10.03 -10.25 -15.75
N ASN A 66 -11.11 -10.13 -14.99
CA ASN A 66 -11.59 -11.12 -14.01
C ASN A 66 -10.62 -11.41 -12.84
N ALA A 67 -9.53 -10.66 -12.69
CA ALA A 67 -8.70 -10.76 -11.51
C ALA A 67 -9.43 -10.22 -10.26
N THR A 68 -9.14 -10.80 -9.12
CA THR A 68 -9.70 -10.44 -7.81
C THR A 68 -8.64 -9.84 -6.89
N LEU A 69 -9.03 -9.35 -5.72
CA LEU A 69 -8.06 -8.95 -4.68
C LEU A 69 -7.21 -10.13 -4.22
N HIS A 70 -7.77 -11.35 -4.17
CA HIS A 70 -7.05 -12.58 -3.82
C HIS A 70 -5.96 -12.91 -4.81
N ASP A 71 -6.20 -12.70 -6.11
CA ASP A 71 -5.16 -12.89 -7.14
C ASP A 71 -4.01 -11.90 -6.95
N LEU A 72 -4.32 -10.63 -6.66
CA LEU A 72 -3.29 -9.61 -6.41
C LEU A 72 -2.54 -9.86 -5.09
N ALA A 73 -3.21 -10.37 -4.07
CA ALA A 73 -2.59 -10.78 -2.81
C ALA A 73 -1.67 -11.99 -3.02
N SER A 74 -2.10 -12.97 -3.80
CA SER A 74 -1.29 -14.15 -4.17
C SER A 74 -0.05 -13.76 -4.99
N ASP A 75 -0.13 -12.75 -5.85
CA ASP A 75 1.03 -12.19 -6.55
C ASP A 75 2.08 -11.67 -5.56
N VAL A 76 1.65 -10.92 -4.55
CA VAL A 76 2.55 -10.40 -3.51
C VAL A 76 3.17 -11.56 -2.71
N ALA A 77 2.38 -12.57 -2.35
CA ALA A 77 2.87 -13.78 -1.68
C ALA A 77 3.96 -14.47 -2.52
N GLY A 78 3.73 -14.65 -3.83
CA GLY A 78 4.71 -15.23 -4.75
C GLY A 78 6.01 -14.45 -4.84
N VAL A 79 5.96 -13.09 -4.81
CA VAL A 79 7.17 -12.27 -4.72
C VAL A 79 7.91 -12.51 -3.42
N LEU A 80 7.21 -12.58 -2.28
CA LEU A 80 7.84 -12.86 -0.98
C LEU A 80 8.50 -14.22 -0.92
N GLU A 81 7.88 -15.24 -1.52
CA GLU A 81 8.46 -16.58 -1.65
C GLU A 81 9.72 -16.57 -2.51
N ALA A 82 9.67 -15.91 -3.68
CA ALA A 82 10.81 -15.79 -4.57
C ALA A 82 12.01 -15.06 -3.92
N LEU A 83 11.73 -14.05 -3.09
CA LEU A 83 12.73 -13.31 -2.31
C LEU A 83 13.14 -14.05 -1.02
N GLN A 84 12.59 -15.22 -0.75
CA GLN A 84 12.82 -15.97 0.49
C GLN A 84 12.60 -15.12 1.76
N CYS A 85 11.60 -14.22 1.71
CA CYS A 85 11.26 -13.38 2.84
C CYS A 85 10.62 -14.23 3.96
N GLY A 86 11.04 -13.97 5.20
CA GLY A 86 10.26 -14.36 6.38
C GLY A 86 9.02 -13.47 6.52
N PRO A 87 8.27 -13.59 7.64
CA PRO A 87 7.12 -12.71 7.85
C PRO A 87 7.50 -11.23 7.81
N VAL A 88 6.78 -10.43 7.02
CA VAL A 88 7.05 -9.01 6.74
C VAL A 88 6.03 -8.08 7.38
N HIS A 89 6.39 -6.81 7.56
CA HIS A 89 5.40 -5.74 7.64
C HIS A 89 5.00 -5.33 6.22
N ILE A 90 3.73 -4.95 6.04
CA ILE A 90 3.24 -4.52 4.74
C ILE A 90 2.52 -3.17 4.87
N LEU A 91 2.97 -2.18 4.10
CA LEU A 91 2.35 -0.87 4.00
C LEU A 91 1.59 -0.79 2.69
N GLY A 92 0.28 -0.56 2.76
CA GLY A 92 -0.54 -0.27 1.60
C GLY A 92 -1.05 1.17 1.64
N HIS A 93 -0.94 1.89 0.52
CA HIS A 93 -1.56 3.19 0.34
C HIS A 93 -2.85 3.05 -0.47
N ALA A 94 -3.95 3.56 0.05
CA ALA A 94 -5.27 3.58 -0.60
C ALA A 94 -5.69 2.18 -1.13
N PHE A 95 -5.69 1.93 -2.43
CA PHE A 95 -6.00 0.61 -2.99
C PHE A 95 -5.00 -0.46 -2.51
N GLY A 96 -3.71 -0.13 -2.39
CA GLY A 96 -2.68 -1.03 -1.87
C GLY A 96 -3.01 -1.58 -0.48
N ASN A 97 -3.77 -0.83 0.35
CA ASN A 97 -4.20 -1.33 1.65
C ASN A 97 -5.26 -2.43 1.59
N ARG A 98 -6.06 -2.52 0.49
CA ARG A 98 -6.97 -3.65 0.29
C ARG A 98 -6.19 -4.92 -0.01
N ILE A 99 -5.17 -4.84 -0.88
CA ILE A 99 -4.28 -5.96 -1.17
C ILE A 99 -3.52 -6.39 0.08
N ALA A 100 -2.99 -5.44 0.86
CA ALA A 100 -2.27 -5.72 2.10
C ALA A 100 -3.14 -6.46 3.13
N ARG A 101 -4.41 -6.06 3.29
CA ARG A 101 -5.37 -6.74 4.18
C ARG A 101 -5.76 -8.10 3.65
N CYS A 102 -5.97 -8.24 2.34
CA CYS A 102 -6.26 -9.53 1.69
C CYS A 102 -5.10 -10.50 1.89
N LEU A 103 -3.84 -10.07 1.65
CA LEU A 103 -2.66 -10.88 1.91
C LEU A 103 -2.58 -11.35 3.37
N ALA A 104 -2.86 -10.47 4.33
CA ALA A 104 -2.82 -10.81 5.75
C ALA A 104 -3.94 -11.80 6.16
N ALA A 105 -5.07 -11.80 5.44
CA ALA A 105 -6.15 -12.76 5.62
C ALA A 105 -5.82 -14.11 4.99
N ASP A 106 -5.33 -14.12 3.75
CA ASP A 106 -5.09 -15.33 2.96
C ASP A 106 -3.78 -16.03 3.36
N HIS A 107 -2.75 -15.24 3.71
CA HIS A 107 -1.39 -15.73 4.02
C HIS A 107 -0.89 -15.22 5.38
N PRO A 108 -1.59 -15.51 6.50
CA PRO A 108 -1.30 -14.91 7.82
C PRO A 108 0.11 -15.21 8.32
N ALA A 109 0.71 -16.33 7.92
CA ALA A 109 2.07 -16.69 8.29
C ALA A 109 3.15 -15.79 7.64
N MET A 110 2.81 -15.07 6.57
CA MET A 110 3.72 -14.17 5.87
C MET A 110 3.68 -12.74 6.40
N VAL A 111 2.71 -12.38 7.25
CA VAL A 111 2.46 -10.98 7.66
C VAL A 111 2.63 -10.80 9.17
N ARG A 112 3.55 -9.93 9.57
CA ARG A 112 3.76 -9.51 10.97
C ARG A 112 2.79 -8.43 11.42
N GLY A 113 2.50 -7.51 10.51
CA GLY A 113 1.62 -6.37 10.76
C GLY A 113 1.32 -5.62 9.49
N VAL A 114 0.18 -4.94 9.47
CA VAL A 114 -0.31 -4.21 8.29
C VAL A 114 -0.40 -2.73 8.60
N ILE A 115 0.16 -1.90 7.73
CA ILE A 115 0.13 -0.45 7.83
C ILE A 115 -0.76 0.07 6.71
N LEU A 116 -1.88 0.66 7.08
CA LEU A 116 -2.94 1.12 6.19
C LEU A 116 -2.89 2.65 6.09
N VAL A 117 -2.41 3.16 4.98
CA VAL A 117 -2.35 4.61 4.71
C VAL A 117 -3.53 5.00 3.83
N ALA A 118 -4.33 5.96 4.25
CA ALA A 118 -5.59 6.36 3.60
C ALA A 118 -6.54 5.16 3.42
N ALA A 119 -6.88 4.51 4.54
CA ALA A 119 -7.67 3.28 4.56
C ALA A 119 -9.14 3.54 4.21
N GLY A 120 -9.61 2.91 3.14
CA GLY A 120 -11.02 2.91 2.73
C GLY A 120 -11.63 1.52 2.75
N GLY A 121 -12.92 1.43 2.39
CA GLY A 121 -13.60 0.17 2.13
C GLY A 121 -14.94 -0.04 2.85
N LEU A 122 -15.19 0.62 3.97
CA LEU A 122 -16.49 0.59 4.67
C LEU A 122 -17.31 1.82 4.34
N ILE A 123 -16.72 2.99 4.50
CA ILE A 123 -17.37 4.28 4.25
C ILE A 123 -16.80 4.80 2.93
N GLY A 124 -17.69 5.07 1.99
CA GLY A 124 -17.33 5.57 0.67
C GLY A 124 -16.88 7.05 0.71
N PRO A 125 -16.46 7.58 -0.46
CA PRO A 125 -16.07 8.97 -0.60
C PRO A 125 -17.15 9.94 -0.12
N SER A 126 -16.75 11.00 0.57
CA SER A 126 -17.66 12.04 1.07
C SER A 126 -18.23 12.94 -0.05
N THR A 127 -17.60 12.91 -1.21
CA THR A 127 -18.03 13.64 -2.41
C THR A 127 -17.87 12.75 -3.66
N PRO A 128 -18.67 12.96 -4.73
CA PRO A 128 -18.48 12.24 -5.98
C PRO A 128 -17.08 12.45 -6.56
N LEU A 129 -16.38 11.36 -6.88
CA LEU A 129 -15.00 11.42 -7.39
C LEU A 129 -14.90 11.84 -8.86
N GLY A 130 -16.06 11.87 -9.59
CA GLY A 130 -16.12 12.26 -11.01
C GLY A 130 -15.54 11.20 -11.95
N SER A 131 -15.53 11.52 -13.25
CA SER A 131 -15.13 10.62 -14.33
C SER A 131 -13.68 10.77 -14.80
N SER A 132 -12.90 11.67 -14.18
CA SER A 132 -11.58 12.11 -14.70
C SER A 132 -10.61 10.96 -15.06
N PHE A 133 -10.67 9.81 -14.37
CA PHE A 133 -9.85 8.66 -14.73
C PHE A 133 -10.36 7.92 -15.96
N ARG A 134 -11.68 7.90 -16.20
CA ARG A 134 -12.28 7.29 -17.40
C ARG A 134 -11.95 8.08 -18.66
N ASP A 135 -11.92 9.41 -18.51
CA ASP A 135 -11.70 10.35 -19.62
C ASP A 135 -10.20 10.64 -19.86
N ALA A 136 -9.32 10.13 -18.97
CA ALA A 136 -7.89 10.32 -19.07
C ALA A 136 -7.25 9.40 -20.13
N PRO A 137 -6.10 9.80 -20.70
CA PRO A 137 -5.35 8.97 -21.65
C PRO A 137 -5.03 7.58 -21.09
N SER A 138 -4.93 6.58 -21.97
CA SER A 138 -4.52 5.21 -21.59
C SER A 138 -3.04 5.07 -21.28
N THR A 139 -2.24 6.09 -21.61
CA THR A 139 -0.79 6.11 -21.40
C THR A 139 -0.42 6.49 -19.96
N ARG A 140 0.85 6.23 -19.60
CA ARG A 140 1.43 6.72 -18.35
C ARG A 140 1.41 8.25 -18.31
N LEU A 141 0.94 8.80 -17.21
CA LEU A 141 0.96 10.24 -16.92
C LEU A 141 2.02 10.53 -15.85
N THR A 142 2.65 11.71 -15.94
CA THR A 142 3.69 12.18 -15.01
C THR A 142 3.57 13.68 -14.80
N GLY A 143 4.23 14.21 -13.76
CA GLY A 143 4.31 15.65 -13.52
C GLY A 143 2.96 16.36 -13.51
N PRO A 144 2.78 17.44 -14.33
CA PRO A 144 1.58 18.27 -14.32
C PRO A 144 0.28 17.50 -14.59
N GLU A 145 0.33 16.43 -15.39
CA GLU A 145 -0.84 15.62 -15.70
C GLU A 145 -1.33 14.85 -14.46
N CYS A 146 -0.41 14.29 -13.68
CA CYS A 146 -0.73 13.62 -12.40
C CYS A 146 -1.26 14.63 -11.38
N VAL A 147 -0.69 15.84 -11.32
CA VAL A 147 -1.20 16.92 -10.48
C VAL A 147 -2.64 17.24 -10.86
N ALA A 148 -2.93 17.45 -12.15
CA ALA A 148 -4.28 17.77 -12.62
C ALA A 148 -5.32 16.69 -12.23
N LEU A 149 -4.95 15.41 -12.29
CA LEU A 149 -5.84 14.31 -11.91
C LEU A 149 -6.09 14.18 -10.42
N GLY A 150 -5.09 14.48 -9.59
CA GLY A 150 -5.09 14.13 -8.17
C GLY A 150 -5.24 15.32 -7.21
N ALA A 151 -5.00 16.58 -7.65
CA ALA A 151 -4.93 17.74 -6.78
C ALA A 151 -6.17 17.94 -5.88
N ARG A 152 -7.36 17.64 -6.39
CA ARG A 152 -8.62 17.77 -5.64
C ARG A 152 -8.77 16.77 -4.47
N TRP A 153 -7.90 15.76 -4.39
CA TRP A 153 -7.90 14.75 -3.32
C TRP A 153 -6.86 15.07 -2.23
N LEU A 154 -6.12 16.14 -2.41
CA LEU A 154 -5.22 16.67 -1.40
C LEU A 154 -6.00 17.49 -0.36
N SER A 155 -5.37 17.73 0.77
CA SER A 155 -5.82 18.75 1.69
C SER A 155 -5.82 20.14 1.01
N PRO A 156 -6.79 21.02 1.29
CA PRO A 156 -6.72 22.42 0.84
C PRO A 156 -5.47 23.16 1.32
N ALA A 157 -4.79 22.64 2.33
CA ALA A 157 -3.55 23.21 2.88
C ALA A 157 -2.28 22.71 2.15
N SER A 158 -2.41 21.74 1.24
CA SER A 158 -1.27 21.12 0.54
C SER A 158 -0.95 21.82 -0.76
N ASP A 159 0.36 21.90 -1.09
CA ASP A 159 0.80 22.31 -2.42
C ASP A 159 0.56 21.14 -3.41
N PRO A 160 -0.21 21.34 -4.48
CA PRO A 160 -0.47 20.31 -5.47
C PRO A 160 0.80 19.73 -6.14
N SER A 161 1.90 20.44 -6.14
CA SER A 161 3.19 20.00 -6.69
C SER A 161 3.74 18.73 -6.03
N VAL A 162 3.30 18.37 -4.82
CA VAL A 162 3.66 17.11 -4.15
C VAL A 162 3.31 15.88 -4.99
N LEU A 163 2.31 16.00 -5.88
CA LEU A 163 1.92 14.94 -6.81
C LEU A 163 2.78 14.86 -8.07
N ALA A 164 3.64 15.84 -8.34
CA ALA A 164 4.49 15.83 -9.54
C ALA A 164 5.42 14.62 -9.61
N SER A 165 5.72 14.02 -8.47
CA SER A 165 6.55 12.82 -8.36
C SER A 165 5.76 11.50 -8.39
N VAL A 166 4.44 11.55 -8.50
CA VAL A 166 3.56 10.37 -8.51
C VAL A 166 3.22 10.03 -9.95
N GLU A 167 3.66 8.86 -10.41
CA GLU A 167 3.29 8.38 -11.74
C GLU A 167 1.95 7.65 -11.72
N CYS A 168 1.21 7.74 -12.82
CA CYS A 168 -0.15 7.24 -12.92
C CYS A 168 -0.43 6.56 -14.27
N TRP A 169 -1.15 5.44 -14.20
CA TRP A 169 -1.75 4.73 -15.33
C TRP A 169 -3.28 4.74 -15.16
N PRO A 170 -4.00 5.69 -15.78
CA PRO A 170 -5.44 5.89 -15.52
C PRO A 170 -6.30 4.67 -15.81
N GLN A 171 -6.05 3.96 -16.91
CA GLN A 171 -6.83 2.76 -17.25
C GLN A 171 -6.52 1.59 -16.31
N VAL A 172 -5.26 1.46 -15.88
CA VAL A 172 -4.86 0.48 -14.85
C VAL A 172 -5.49 0.82 -13.50
N HIS A 173 -5.64 2.10 -13.17
CA HIS A 173 -6.36 2.51 -11.96
C HIS A 173 -7.79 1.95 -11.95
N ILE A 174 -8.52 2.07 -13.06
CA ILE A 174 -9.88 1.55 -13.19
C ILE A 174 -9.88 0.02 -13.07
N ALA A 175 -8.97 -0.66 -13.78
CA ALA A 175 -8.85 -2.11 -13.73
C ALA A 175 -8.49 -2.63 -12.32
N HIS A 176 -7.58 -1.96 -11.60
CA HIS A 176 -7.27 -2.30 -10.21
C HIS A 176 -8.50 -2.18 -9.31
N LEU A 177 -9.27 -1.09 -9.42
CA LEU A 177 -10.47 -0.94 -8.60
C LEU A 177 -11.51 -2.02 -8.91
N ALA A 178 -11.60 -2.48 -10.16
CA ALA A 178 -12.49 -3.55 -10.58
C ALA A 178 -12.18 -4.88 -9.88
N THR A 179 -10.91 -5.17 -9.54
CA THR A 179 -10.53 -6.41 -8.85
C THR A 179 -11.15 -6.58 -7.46
N SER A 180 -11.63 -5.50 -6.85
CA SER A 180 -12.34 -5.53 -5.57
C SER A 180 -13.86 -5.64 -5.72
N GLN A 181 -14.39 -5.56 -6.95
CA GLN A 181 -15.82 -5.71 -7.20
C GLN A 181 -16.18 -7.20 -7.13
N GLY A 182 -17.22 -7.50 -6.36
CA GLY A 182 -17.66 -8.88 -6.18
C GLY A 182 -16.89 -9.71 -5.13
N VAL A 183 -15.78 -9.18 -4.59
CA VAL A 183 -15.12 -9.80 -3.45
C VAL A 183 -15.84 -9.34 -2.16
N PRO A 184 -16.39 -10.26 -1.36
CA PRO A 184 -17.03 -9.93 -0.09
C PRO A 184 -16.08 -9.16 0.83
N ARG A 185 -16.58 -8.10 1.46
CA ARG A 185 -15.74 -7.25 2.30
C ARG A 185 -15.17 -7.97 3.53
N ASP A 186 -15.90 -8.89 4.09
CA ASP A 186 -15.49 -9.69 5.24
C ASP A 186 -14.29 -10.59 4.96
N GLU A 187 -14.02 -10.93 3.70
CA GLU A 187 -12.86 -11.72 3.32
C GLU A 187 -11.52 -10.95 3.48
N TRP A 188 -11.55 -9.61 3.41
CA TRP A 188 -10.32 -8.80 3.45
C TRP A 188 -10.34 -7.63 4.45
N TRP A 189 -11.51 -7.13 4.87
CA TRP A 189 -11.65 -5.89 5.63
C TRP A 189 -10.82 -5.86 6.91
N THR A 190 -10.81 -6.94 7.66
CA THR A 190 -10.13 -7.02 8.96
C THR A 190 -8.64 -7.30 8.88
N GLY A 191 -8.11 -7.68 7.71
CA GLY A 191 -6.69 -8.08 7.54
C GLY A 191 -6.33 -9.29 8.38
N GLY A 192 -7.20 -10.30 8.41
CA GLY A 192 -7.02 -11.52 9.21
C GLY A 192 -6.83 -11.19 10.69
N ASN A 193 -5.77 -11.72 11.31
CA ASN A 193 -5.43 -11.51 12.72
C ASN A 193 -4.21 -10.61 12.95
N ALA A 194 -3.62 -10.05 11.89
CA ALA A 194 -2.43 -9.20 12.01
C ALA A 194 -2.73 -7.90 12.79
N PRO A 195 -1.78 -7.37 13.59
CA PRO A 195 -1.90 -6.04 14.15
C PRO A 195 -1.96 -5.00 13.04
N LEU A 196 -2.77 -3.96 13.23
CA LEU A 196 -3.00 -2.91 12.23
C LEU A 196 -2.55 -1.54 12.76
N LEU A 197 -1.77 -0.81 11.97
CA LEU A 197 -1.59 0.63 12.09
C LEU A 197 -2.39 1.30 10.98
N VAL A 198 -3.34 2.16 11.33
CA VAL A 198 -4.16 2.91 10.37
C VAL A 198 -3.79 4.38 10.43
N ILE A 199 -3.37 4.95 9.30
CA ILE A 199 -2.95 6.33 9.18
C ILE A 199 -3.91 7.04 8.23
N GLN A 200 -4.62 8.05 8.74
CA GLN A 200 -5.67 8.76 8.01
C GLN A 200 -5.37 10.25 7.89
N GLY A 201 -5.53 10.81 6.70
CA GLY A 201 -5.58 12.25 6.53
C GLY A 201 -6.94 12.79 6.96
N LEU A 202 -6.99 13.81 7.83
CA LEU A 202 -8.26 14.37 8.32
C LEU A 202 -9.08 15.07 7.21
N ASP A 203 -8.43 15.48 6.13
CA ASP A 203 -9.08 16.12 4.97
C ASP A 203 -9.32 15.11 3.81
N ASP A 204 -9.16 13.79 4.06
CA ASP A 204 -9.35 12.77 3.02
C ASP A 204 -10.84 12.60 2.66
N ILE A 205 -11.21 13.12 1.49
CA ILE A 205 -12.57 13.01 0.94
C ILE A 205 -12.80 11.68 0.20
N VAL A 206 -11.74 10.94 -0.13
CA VAL A 206 -11.81 9.67 -0.88
C VAL A 206 -11.97 8.48 0.06
N ALA A 207 -11.18 8.44 1.11
CA ALA A 207 -11.21 7.43 2.17
C ALA A 207 -11.36 8.14 3.54
N PRO A 208 -12.57 8.57 3.90
CA PRO A 208 -12.80 9.35 5.12
C PRO A 208 -12.20 8.71 6.38
N PRO A 209 -11.64 9.50 7.32
CA PRO A 209 -11.00 9.00 8.56
C PRO A 209 -11.86 8.04 9.36
N ALA A 210 -13.18 8.15 9.26
CA ALA A 210 -14.13 7.24 9.88
C ALA A 210 -13.93 5.76 9.53
N ASN A 211 -13.28 5.45 8.39
CA ASN A 211 -12.90 4.06 8.08
C ASN A 211 -11.88 3.49 9.08
N GLY A 212 -10.87 4.27 9.46
CA GLY A 212 -9.87 3.86 10.44
C GLY A 212 -10.48 3.69 11.84
N HIS A 213 -11.34 4.63 12.24
CA HIS A 213 -12.04 4.56 13.51
C HIS A 213 -12.97 3.34 13.59
N ALA A 214 -13.71 3.04 12.49
CA ALA A 214 -14.55 1.86 12.41
C ALA A 214 -13.77 0.54 12.56
N LEU A 215 -12.55 0.46 11.99
CA LEU A 215 -11.67 -0.68 12.22
C LEU A 215 -11.28 -0.83 13.68
N ARG A 216 -10.92 0.28 14.35
CA ARG A 216 -10.57 0.25 15.77
C ARG A 216 -11.77 -0.11 16.64
N ASP A 217 -12.95 0.42 16.36
CA ASP A 217 -14.17 0.12 17.11
C ASP A 217 -14.55 -1.37 16.99
N GLN A 218 -14.32 -1.96 15.79
CA GLN A 218 -14.60 -3.37 15.54
C GLN A 218 -13.55 -4.32 16.13
N LEU A 219 -12.27 -3.95 16.12
CA LEU A 219 -11.15 -4.87 16.37
C LEU A 219 -10.35 -4.55 17.65
N GLY A 220 -10.72 -3.47 18.35
CA GLY A 220 -10.14 -3.09 19.63
C GLY A 220 -8.64 -2.78 19.57
N GLU A 221 -7.90 -3.25 20.58
CA GLU A 221 -6.46 -2.96 20.76
C GLU A 221 -5.56 -3.46 19.64
N ARG A 222 -6.08 -4.32 18.75
CA ARG A 222 -5.34 -4.76 17.57
C ARG A 222 -5.09 -3.64 16.57
N VAL A 223 -5.84 -2.53 16.67
CA VAL A 223 -5.79 -1.41 15.72
C VAL A 223 -5.32 -0.14 16.43
N GLN A 224 -4.19 0.39 15.96
CA GLN A 224 -3.75 1.75 16.26
C GLN A 224 -4.22 2.68 15.15
N VAL A 225 -4.79 3.84 15.50
CA VAL A 225 -5.21 4.87 14.54
C VAL A 225 -4.41 6.13 14.79
N VAL A 226 -3.85 6.69 13.72
CA VAL A 226 -3.13 7.96 13.72
C VAL A 226 -3.79 8.88 12.70
N ASP A 227 -4.38 9.95 13.19
CA ASP A 227 -5.00 10.97 12.37
C ASP A 227 -4.00 12.10 12.07
N ILE A 228 -3.83 12.43 10.79
CA ILE A 228 -2.90 13.44 10.31
C ILE A 228 -3.66 14.68 9.86
N SER A 229 -3.46 15.79 10.54
CA SER A 229 -4.07 17.08 10.16
C SER A 229 -3.44 17.65 8.90
N ARG A 230 -4.22 18.46 8.16
CA ARG A 230 -3.78 19.11 6.91
C ARG A 230 -3.24 18.12 5.89
N ALA A 231 -3.91 16.98 5.77
CA ALA A 231 -3.58 15.92 4.82
C ALA A 231 -4.86 15.31 4.25
N GLY A 232 -4.87 15.12 2.94
CA GLY A 232 -5.94 14.47 2.20
C GLY A 232 -5.60 13.01 1.86
N HIS A 233 -6.04 12.57 0.68
CA HIS A 233 -5.88 11.17 0.25
C HIS A 233 -4.43 10.75 -0.01
N PHE A 234 -3.59 11.68 -0.40
CA PHE A 234 -2.16 11.43 -0.60
C PHE A 234 -1.33 11.77 0.63
N VAL A 235 -1.88 11.51 1.82
CA VAL A 235 -1.30 11.84 3.12
C VAL A 235 0.20 11.53 3.21
N ILE A 236 0.66 10.45 2.59
CA ILE A 236 2.06 10.00 2.62
C ILE A 236 3.04 10.92 1.89
N VAL A 237 2.58 11.70 0.91
CA VAL A 237 3.40 12.73 0.24
C VAL A 237 3.10 14.12 0.76
N GLU A 238 1.93 14.32 1.40
CA GLU A 238 1.53 15.59 2.00
C GLU A 238 2.20 15.82 3.36
N GLN A 239 2.27 14.78 4.19
CA GLN A 239 2.80 14.84 5.56
C GLN A 239 3.69 13.62 5.86
N PRO A 240 4.84 13.45 5.18
CA PRO A 240 5.64 12.21 5.27
C PRO A 240 6.28 11.98 6.66
N ASP A 241 6.67 13.04 7.37
CA ASP A 241 7.45 12.89 8.60
C ASP A 241 6.64 12.28 9.76
N PRO A 242 5.44 12.75 10.15
CA PRO A 242 4.66 12.12 11.20
C PRO A 242 4.22 10.69 10.84
N ILE A 243 4.10 10.37 9.55
CA ILE A 243 3.83 9.01 9.11
C ILE A 243 5.05 8.11 9.33
N ALA A 244 6.24 8.60 8.99
CA ALA A 244 7.47 7.84 9.21
C ALA A 244 7.70 7.54 10.70
N ASP A 245 7.41 8.50 11.59
CA ASP A 245 7.47 8.30 13.03
C ASP A 245 6.53 7.18 13.47
N ALA A 246 5.25 7.24 13.08
CA ALA A 246 4.25 6.22 13.41
C ALA A 246 4.63 4.83 12.88
N VAL A 247 5.16 4.75 11.65
CA VAL A 247 5.64 3.50 11.04
C VAL A 247 6.83 2.93 11.77
N ASN A 248 7.84 3.76 12.12
CA ASN A 248 9.01 3.34 12.88
C ASN A 248 8.63 2.79 14.25
N ASP A 249 7.71 3.45 14.95
CA ASP A 249 7.21 3.02 16.27
C ASP A 249 6.49 1.68 16.17
N PHE A 250 5.59 1.53 15.19
CA PHE A 250 4.84 0.30 14.98
C PHE A 250 5.74 -0.89 14.67
N ILE A 251 6.72 -0.72 13.76
CA ILE A 251 7.70 -1.77 13.42
C ILE A 251 8.60 -2.06 14.63
N GLY A 252 9.04 -1.02 15.36
CA GLY A 252 9.87 -1.14 16.54
C GLY A 252 9.21 -1.91 17.68
N CYS A 253 7.96 -1.61 17.99
CA CYS A 253 7.16 -2.32 19.00
C CYS A 253 6.94 -3.79 18.66
N SER A 254 6.74 -4.10 17.37
CA SER A 254 6.54 -5.47 16.88
C SER A 254 7.80 -6.33 16.97
N ASN A 255 8.98 -5.70 17.09
CA ASN A 255 10.29 -6.35 17.14
C ASN A 255 10.84 -6.50 18.57
N SER A 256 10.12 -6.04 19.61
CA SER A 256 10.60 -6.13 21.00
C SER A 256 10.51 -7.56 21.54
N PRO A 257 11.53 -8.08 22.27
CA PRO A 257 11.71 -9.51 22.59
C PRO A 257 10.74 -10.09 23.65
N GLY A 258 9.59 -9.49 23.85
CA GLY A 258 8.62 -9.94 24.86
C GLY A 258 7.36 -10.66 24.35
N LYS A 259 7.11 -10.73 23.05
CA LYS A 259 5.83 -11.24 22.48
C LYS A 259 5.96 -12.24 21.32
N GLN A 260 7.14 -12.68 20.90
CA GLN A 260 7.27 -13.66 19.80
C GLN A 260 8.42 -14.64 20.02
N THR A 261 8.18 -15.90 19.65
CA THR A 261 9.18 -16.96 19.52
C THR A 261 10.26 -16.54 18.53
N HIS A 262 11.53 -16.55 18.97
CA HIS A 262 12.69 -16.17 18.19
C HIS A 262 12.81 -16.97 16.89
N GLN A 263 12.51 -16.35 15.75
CA GLN A 263 13.21 -16.63 14.49
C GLN A 263 14.04 -15.40 14.14
N PRO A 264 15.30 -15.54 13.72
CA PRO A 264 16.13 -14.42 13.28
C PRO A 264 15.45 -13.74 12.09
N GLN A 265 15.39 -12.40 12.10
CA GLN A 265 14.89 -11.61 10.99
C GLN A 265 15.82 -11.80 9.80
N GLY A 266 15.50 -12.75 8.90
CA GLY A 266 16.20 -12.91 7.64
C GLY A 266 15.88 -11.71 6.74
N GLN A 267 16.92 -11.00 6.29
CA GLN A 267 16.76 -10.04 5.19
C GLN A 267 16.26 -10.78 3.96
N CYS A 268 15.30 -10.20 3.25
CA CYS A 268 14.88 -10.71 1.95
C CYS A 268 16.04 -10.62 0.95
N ARG A 269 16.26 -11.65 0.18
CA ARG A 269 17.39 -11.76 -0.75
C ARG A 269 16.90 -12.20 -2.11
N TRP A 270 17.48 -11.61 -3.14
CA TRP A 270 17.33 -12.15 -4.48
C TRP A 270 17.94 -13.56 -4.53
N PRO A 271 17.26 -14.53 -5.20
CA PRO A 271 17.88 -15.80 -5.49
C PRO A 271 19.17 -15.59 -6.29
N PRO A 272 20.21 -16.43 -6.12
CA PRO A 272 21.38 -16.40 -6.97
C PRO A 272 20.94 -16.60 -8.44
N GLN A 273 21.51 -15.77 -9.33
CA GLN A 273 21.27 -15.83 -10.78
C GLN A 273 21.88 -17.10 -11.37
#